data_753aaa8c3d2b9efd20225ac5721a9e78
#
_entry.id   753aaa8c3d2b9efd20225ac5721a9e78
#
_cell.length_a   1.000
_cell.length_b   1.000
_cell.length_c   1.000
_cell.angle_alpha   90.00
_cell.angle_beta   90.00
_cell.angle_gamma   90.00
#
_symmetry.space_group_name_H-M   'P 1'
#
loop_
_entity.id
_entity.type
_entity.pdbx_description
1 polymer ?
#
loop_
_entity_poly.entity_id
_entity_poly.type
_entity_poly.pdbx_seq_one_letter_code
_entity_poly.pdbx_strand_id
1 'polypeptide(L)'
;MAAGRLPAEKITADFLHPNDLGHEFMVAVITNFLEKVIHDKTEEQQEIFPAPLTENAYEHCMRLQYFNSTPEKSGFEEDMTPQRGITDIFRNGWSAGEKGAYLEFAFRGTGAAVQYRRVKDGPAPIATAVVDENPETACVLDGTFDETWGDKMQLTTVAEHLPYGEHRVHVEITETHAEDKAEFYLVSVIVSGVREEGNTK
;
A
#
# COMPACT_ATOMS: atom_id res chain seq x y z
N MET A 1 30.76 -24.10 22.60
CA MET A 1 31.08 -22.72 22.16
C MET A 1 29.86 -21.88 22.50
N ALA A 2 30.00 -20.93 23.40
CA ALA A 2 28.93 -19.99 23.69
C ALA A 2 28.64 -19.20 22.40
N ALA A 3 27.42 -19.24 21.89
CA ALA A 3 26.99 -18.45 20.75
C ALA A 3 27.10 -16.96 21.16
N GLY A 4 28.23 -16.35 20.84
CA GLY A 4 28.42 -14.92 21.05
C GLY A 4 27.35 -14.19 20.25
N ARG A 5 26.46 -13.48 20.92
CA ARG A 5 25.52 -12.59 20.25
C ARG A 5 26.32 -11.44 19.64
N LEU A 6 26.21 -11.31 18.33
CA LEU A 6 26.78 -10.15 17.64
C LEU A 6 25.88 -8.94 17.98
N PRO A 7 26.40 -7.88 18.62
CA PRO A 7 25.61 -6.69 18.92
C PRO A 7 25.12 -6.00 17.63
N ALA A 8 23.90 -5.48 17.62
CA ALA A 8 23.33 -4.84 16.45
C ALA A 8 24.20 -3.67 15.94
N GLU A 9 24.79 -2.91 16.85
CA GLU A 9 25.65 -1.74 16.54
C GLU A 9 26.90 -2.10 15.71
N LYS A 10 27.29 -3.39 15.70
CA LYS A 10 28.41 -3.84 14.87
C LYS A 10 28.02 -4.18 13.44
N ILE A 11 26.75 -4.48 13.19
CA ILE A 11 26.26 -4.92 11.88
C ILE A 11 25.43 -3.85 11.16
N THR A 12 25.10 -2.76 11.84
CA THR A 12 24.37 -1.62 11.28
C THR A 12 24.76 -0.35 12.03
N ALA A 13 24.87 0.77 11.32
CA ALA A 13 25.18 2.06 11.92
C ALA A 13 23.92 2.83 12.36
N ASP A 14 22.78 2.54 11.77
CA ASP A 14 21.50 3.24 11.94
C ASP A 14 20.35 2.32 12.35
N PHE A 15 20.65 1.08 12.74
CA PHE A 15 19.70 0.01 13.10
C PHE A 15 18.76 -0.41 11.97
N LEU A 16 18.98 0.06 10.76
CA LEU A 16 18.17 -0.25 9.58
C LEU A 16 18.99 -0.85 8.45
N HIS A 17 20.09 -0.18 8.05
CA HIS A 17 20.90 -0.59 6.92
C HIS A 17 22.13 -1.39 7.39
N PRO A 18 22.31 -2.64 6.93
CA PRO A 18 23.49 -3.41 7.26
C PRO A 18 24.75 -2.76 6.66
N ASN A 19 25.82 -2.72 7.44
CA ASN A 19 27.17 -2.43 6.95
C ASN A 19 27.81 -3.71 6.34
N ASP A 20 29.08 -3.65 5.91
CA ASP A 20 29.76 -4.78 5.28
C ASP A 20 29.72 -6.04 6.15
N LEU A 21 29.99 -5.92 7.46
CA LEU A 21 29.91 -7.05 8.39
C LEU A 21 28.47 -7.57 8.53
N GLY A 22 27.49 -6.68 8.47
CA GLY A 22 26.06 -7.03 8.46
C GLY A 22 25.70 -7.82 7.21
N HIS A 23 26.17 -7.42 6.04
CA HIS A 23 26.00 -8.15 4.80
C HIS A 23 26.65 -9.53 4.85
N GLU A 24 27.91 -9.64 5.33
CA GLU A 24 28.58 -10.92 5.52
C GLU A 24 27.77 -11.86 6.45
N PHE A 25 27.24 -11.33 7.54
CA PHE A 25 26.40 -12.08 8.47
C PHE A 25 25.12 -12.57 7.79
N MET A 26 24.42 -11.72 7.03
CA MET A 26 23.22 -12.10 6.30
C MET A 26 23.51 -13.19 5.27
N VAL A 27 24.60 -13.06 4.51
CA VAL A 27 25.03 -14.08 3.55
C VAL A 27 25.28 -15.42 4.26
N ALA A 28 25.99 -15.42 5.38
CA ALA A 28 26.26 -16.65 6.14
C ALA A 28 24.97 -17.33 6.63
N VAL A 29 23.98 -16.54 7.10
CA VAL A 29 22.68 -17.08 7.56
C VAL A 29 21.90 -17.69 6.41
N ILE A 30 21.80 -16.96 5.28
CA ILE A 30 21.07 -17.41 4.09
C ILE A 30 21.74 -18.66 3.51
N THR A 31 23.07 -18.66 3.36
CA THR A 31 23.82 -19.82 2.84
C THR A 31 23.60 -21.05 3.71
N ASN A 32 23.72 -20.92 5.04
CA ASN A 32 23.49 -22.03 5.97
C ASN A 32 22.04 -22.58 5.86
N PHE A 33 21.06 -21.69 5.69
CA PHE A 33 19.68 -22.12 5.48
C PHE A 33 19.51 -22.88 4.16
N LEU A 34 20.05 -22.35 3.05
CA LEU A 34 19.97 -23.01 1.75
C LEU A 34 20.70 -24.35 1.71
N GLU A 35 21.87 -24.46 2.34
CA GLU A 35 22.61 -25.74 2.48
C GLU A 35 21.75 -26.76 3.20
N LYS A 36 21.09 -26.40 4.30
CA LYS A 36 20.17 -27.31 5.01
C LYS A 36 19.00 -27.73 4.12
N VAL A 37 18.35 -26.79 3.41
CA VAL A 37 17.22 -27.11 2.52
C VAL A 37 17.66 -28.05 1.39
N ILE A 38 18.85 -27.85 0.82
CA ILE A 38 19.38 -28.69 -0.25
C ILE A 38 19.77 -30.13 0.28
N HIS A 39 20.28 -30.20 1.51
CA HIS A 39 20.67 -31.48 2.13
C HIS A 39 19.49 -32.24 2.73
N ASP A 40 18.51 -31.54 3.28
CA ASP A 40 17.27 -32.14 3.76
C ASP A 40 16.40 -32.50 2.54
N LYS A 41 16.67 -33.70 1.99
CA LYS A 41 15.77 -34.33 1.01
C LYS A 41 14.47 -34.68 1.70
N THR A 42 13.65 -33.68 2.00
CA THR A 42 12.27 -33.86 2.41
C THR A 42 11.51 -34.42 1.21
N GLU A 43 11.00 -35.65 1.36
CA GLU A 43 9.98 -36.18 0.44
C GLU A 43 8.88 -35.12 0.36
N GLU A 44 8.34 -34.87 -0.85
CA GLU A 44 7.17 -33.98 -1.03
C GLU A 44 6.03 -34.47 -0.13
N GLN A 45 5.97 -33.92 1.06
CA GLN A 45 4.78 -34.08 1.90
C GLN A 45 3.71 -33.18 1.31
N GLN A 46 2.52 -33.74 1.14
CA GLN A 46 1.37 -32.95 0.77
C GLN A 46 1.22 -31.82 1.80
N GLU A 47 1.52 -30.60 1.38
CA GLU A 47 1.43 -29.43 2.28
C GLU A 47 -0.04 -29.23 2.69
N ILE A 48 -0.33 -29.57 3.94
CA ILE A 48 -1.60 -29.21 4.56
C ILE A 48 -1.39 -27.79 5.13
N PHE A 49 -1.84 -26.79 4.40
CA PHE A 49 -1.82 -25.43 4.92
C PHE A 49 -2.72 -25.35 6.15
N PRO A 50 -2.23 -24.89 7.30
CA PRO A 50 -3.08 -24.67 8.47
C PRO A 50 -4.13 -23.61 8.14
N ALA A 51 -5.25 -23.65 8.85
CA ALA A 51 -6.24 -22.57 8.76
C ALA A 51 -5.58 -21.22 9.09
N PRO A 52 -5.98 -20.13 8.44
CA PRO A 52 -5.48 -18.80 8.76
C PRO A 52 -5.63 -18.49 10.25
N LEU A 53 -4.63 -17.85 10.85
CA LEU A 53 -4.65 -17.43 12.25
C LEU A 53 -5.54 -16.21 12.49
N THR A 54 -5.84 -15.47 11.43
CA THR A 54 -6.67 -14.24 11.45
C THR A 54 -7.70 -14.33 10.33
N GLU A 55 -8.76 -13.55 10.44
CA GLU A 55 -9.66 -13.33 9.32
C GLU A 55 -8.90 -12.68 8.17
N ASN A 56 -9.09 -13.21 6.97
CA ASN A 56 -8.40 -12.73 5.79
C ASN A 56 -9.26 -11.69 5.06
N ALA A 57 -9.22 -10.45 5.54
CA ALA A 57 -9.98 -9.34 4.93
C ALA A 57 -9.48 -8.97 3.52
N TYR A 58 -8.29 -9.39 3.15
CA TYR A 58 -7.62 -8.99 1.90
C TYR A 58 -7.44 -10.13 0.90
N GLU A 59 -8.25 -11.16 0.97
CA GLU A 59 -8.29 -12.18 -0.09
C GLU A 59 -8.85 -11.60 -1.40
N HIS A 60 -8.35 -12.13 -2.51
CA HIS A 60 -8.81 -11.75 -3.85
C HIS A 60 -8.80 -10.24 -4.07
N CYS A 61 -7.66 -9.61 -3.80
CA CYS A 61 -7.50 -8.18 -4.01
C CYS A 61 -7.36 -7.83 -5.50
N MET A 62 -7.97 -6.72 -5.87
CA MET A 62 -7.76 -6.08 -7.17
C MET A 62 -7.26 -4.64 -6.94
N ARG A 63 -6.28 -4.23 -7.75
CA ARG A 63 -5.78 -2.88 -7.76
C ARG A 63 -6.38 -2.10 -8.92
N LEU A 64 -7.12 -1.03 -8.62
CA LEU A 64 -7.75 -0.15 -9.59
C LEU A 64 -6.82 1.02 -9.88
N GLN A 65 -6.46 1.18 -11.15
CA GLN A 65 -5.65 2.27 -11.67
C GLN A 65 -6.28 2.80 -12.96
N TYR A 66 -5.79 3.91 -13.53
CA TYR A 66 -6.42 4.57 -14.67
C TYR A 66 -6.59 3.66 -15.90
N PHE A 67 -5.75 2.66 -16.09
CA PHE A 67 -5.79 1.77 -17.26
C PHE A 67 -6.77 0.60 -17.12
N ASN A 68 -7.26 0.30 -15.93
CA ASN A 68 -8.16 -0.82 -15.67
C ASN A 68 -9.42 -0.42 -14.88
N SER A 69 -9.63 0.87 -14.68
CA SER A 69 -10.82 1.41 -14.02
C SER A 69 -11.20 2.77 -14.60
N THR A 70 -12.47 3.09 -14.55
CA THR A 70 -13.03 4.37 -15.02
C THR A 70 -13.86 4.97 -13.89
N PRO A 71 -13.22 5.64 -12.91
CA PRO A 71 -13.94 6.29 -11.83
C PRO A 71 -14.78 7.46 -12.37
N GLU A 72 -15.87 7.75 -11.71
CA GLU A 72 -16.50 9.07 -11.82
C GLU A 72 -15.53 10.10 -11.23
N LYS A 73 -15.31 11.22 -11.92
CA LYS A 73 -14.30 12.20 -11.51
C LYS A 73 -14.71 13.64 -11.78
N SER A 74 -14.23 14.53 -10.92
CA SER A 74 -14.26 15.97 -11.13
C SER A 74 -12.96 16.57 -10.60
N GLY A 75 -12.27 17.36 -11.42
CA GLY A 75 -11.05 18.07 -11.05
C GLY A 75 -9.79 17.20 -10.94
N PHE A 76 -9.90 15.88 -10.96
CA PHE A 76 -8.75 14.97 -11.07
C PHE A 76 -8.41 14.66 -12.53
N GLU A 77 -7.13 14.67 -12.85
CA GLU A 77 -6.60 14.27 -14.15
C GLU A 77 -5.72 13.03 -14.03
N GLU A 78 -5.70 12.22 -15.09
CA GLU A 78 -4.82 11.06 -15.16
C GLU A 78 -3.37 11.50 -15.23
N ASP A 79 -2.54 10.97 -14.34
CA ASP A 79 -1.12 11.30 -14.27
C ASP A 79 -0.25 10.05 -14.37
N MET A 80 0.40 9.90 -15.53
CA MET A 80 1.31 8.79 -15.83
C MET A 80 2.77 9.10 -15.52
N THR A 81 3.06 10.30 -15.02
CA THR A 81 4.44 10.73 -14.77
C THR A 81 5.06 9.89 -13.65
N PRO A 82 6.36 9.54 -13.75
CA PRO A 82 7.08 8.92 -12.66
C PRO A 82 7.06 9.82 -11.43
N GLN A 83 6.62 9.26 -10.31
CA GLN A 83 6.62 9.99 -9.05
C GLN A 83 8.02 10.01 -8.44
N ARG A 84 8.33 11.06 -7.67
CA ARG A 84 9.65 11.27 -7.08
C ARG A 84 9.97 10.29 -5.95
N GLY A 85 11.24 10.08 -5.70
CA GLY A 85 11.76 9.30 -4.58
C GLY A 85 11.49 7.82 -4.75
N ILE A 86 11.23 7.13 -3.67
CA ILE A 86 10.96 5.68 -3.67
C ILE A 86 9.65 5.31 -4.35
N THR A 87 8.86 6.30 -4.76
CA THR A 87 7.56 6.12 -5.41
C THR A 87 7.64 6.09 -6.93
N ASP A 88 8.82 6.17 -7.53
CA ASP A 88 9.01 6.21 -8.98
C ASP A 88 8.43 4.99 -9.71
N ILE A 89 8.34 3.85 -9.04
CA ILE A 89 7.72 2.64 -9.57
C ILE A 89 6.18 2.69 -9.53
N PHE A 90 5.61 3.61 -8.76
CA PHE A 90 4.17 3.76 -8.62
C PHE A 90 3.68 4.87 -9.54
N ARG A 91 3.18 4.45 -10.69
CA ARG A 91 2.64 5.31 -11.76
C ARG A 91 1.18 5.00 -11.98
N ASN A 92 0.58 5.68 -12.90
CA ASN A 92 -0.75 5.38 -13.44
C ASN A 92 -1.87 5.69 -12.44
N GLY A 93 -1.73 6.81 -11.76
CA GLY A 93 -2.72 7.35 -10.84
C GLY A 93 -3.43 8.60 -11.40
N TRP A 94 -3.91 9.39 -10.49
CA TRP A 94 -4.60 10.65 -10.78
C TRP A 94 -4.08 11.75 -9.87
N SER A 95 -3.99 12.98 -10.37
CA SER A 95 -3.59 14.14 -9.59
C SER A 95 -4.66 15.21 -9.59
N ALA A 96 -4.73 15.98 -8.50
CA ALA A 96 -5.55 17.18 -8.40
C ALA A 96 -5.00 18.11 -7.30
N GLY A 97 -5.19 19.42 -7.48
CA GLY A 97 -4.77 20.45 -6.53
C GLY A 97 -5.91 21.29 -5.95
N GLU A 98 -7.13 21.11 -6.42
CA GLU A 98 -8.25 21.97 -6.07
C GLU A 98 -9.16 21.32 -5.02
N LYS A 99 -9.56 22.09 -4.01
CA LYS A 99 -10.55 21.64 -3.04
C LYS A 99 -11.88 21.32 -3.72
N GLY A 100 -12.50 20.19 -3.36
CA GLY A 100 -13.73 19.68 -3.96
C GLY A 100 -13.50 18.83 -5.22
N ALA A 101 -12.25 18.66 -5.67
CA ALA A 101 -11.93 17.67 -6.67
C ALA A 101 -12.13 16.26 -6.09
N TYR A 102 -12.76 15.35 -6.85
CA TYR A 102 -13.07 14.02 -6.36
C TYR A 102 -12.89 12.92 -7.41
N LEU A 103 -12.72 11.71 -6.90
CA LEU A 103 -12.79 10.43 -7.62
C LEU A 103 -13.76 9.51 -6.89
N GLU A 104 -14.63 8.83 -7.63
CA GLU A 104 -15.51 7.81 -7.09
C GLU A 104 -15.38 6.51 -7.87
N PHE A 105 -15.06 5.43 -7.15
CA PHE A 105 -14.86 4.08 -7.72
C PHE A 105 -15.99 3.17 -7.26
N ALA A 106 -16.75 2.63 -8.20
CA ALA A 106 -17.65 1.51 -7.92
C ALA A 106 -16.86 0.20 -7.94
N PHE A 107 -17.11 -0.67 -6.97
CA PHE A 107 -16.51 -2.00 -6.90
C PHE A 107 -17.48 -3.01 -6.29
N ARG A 108 -17.19 -4.29 -6.51
CA ARG A 108 -17.89 -5.38 -5.88
C ARG A 108 -16.94 -6.20 -5.03
N GLY A 109 -17.16 -6.23 -3.73
CA GLY A 109 -16.20 -6.84 -2.81
C GLY A 109 -16.60 -6.71 -1.35
N THR A 110 -15.60 -6.77 -0.46
CA THR A 110 -15.78 -6.74 1.00
C THR A 110 -14.89 -5.72 1.70
N GLY A 111 -14.08 -4.96 0.95
CA GLY A 111 -13.23 -3.93 1.53
C GLY A 111 -12.57 -3.04 0.50
N ALA A 112 -12.10 -1.89 0.95
CA ALA A 112 -11.39 -0.92 0.14
C ALA A 112 -10.24 -0.25 0.93
N ALA A 113 -9.13 -0.03 0.24
CA ALA A 113 -8.00 0.76 0.72
C ALA A 113 -7.53 1.71 -0.38
N VAL A 114 -6.90 2.80 0.00
CA VAL A 114 -6.40 3.84 -0.90
C VAL A 114 -4.89 3.94 -0.80
N GLN A 115 -4.20 3.93 -1.94
CA GLN A 115 -2.79 4.26 -2.03
C GLN A 115 -2.62 5.67 -2.57
N TYR A 116 -1.85 6.50 -1.87
CA TYR A 116 -1.56 7.87 -2.26
C TYR A 116 -0.15 8.27 -1.89
N ARG A 117 0.36 9.33 -2.54
CA ARG A 117 1.69 9.88 -2.25
C ARG A 117 1.60 10.87 -1.11
N ARG A 118 2.55 10.76 -0.16
CA ARG A 118 2.85 11.80 0.82
C ARG A 118 4.18 12.47 0.47
N VAL A 119 4.18 13.79 0.42
CA VAL A 119 5.31 14.61 -0.05
C VAL A 119 6.11 15.12 1.13
N LYS A 120 7.43 14.85 1.13
CA LYS A 120 8.35 15.23 2.22
C LYS A 120 8.58 16.74 2.34
N ASP A 121 8.49 17.46 1.24
CA ASP A 121 8.76 18.90 1.18
C ASP A 121 7.46 19.71 1.25
N GLY A 122 6.39 19.11 1.82
CA GLY A 122 5.06 19.70 1.92
C GLY A 122 5.01 21.13 2.49
N PRO A 123 3.82 21.71 2.64
CA PRO A 123 2.53 21.04 2.65
C PRO A 123 2.05 20.52 1.28
N ALA A 124 1.07 19.64 1.34
CA ALA A 124 0.34 19.12 0.20
C ALA A 124 -1.14 18.99 0.58
N PRO A 125 -2.05 18.92 -0.40
CA PRO A 125 -3.49 18.84 -0.12
C PRO A 125 -3.87 17.65 0.77
N ILE A 126 -4.93 17.82 1.52
CA ILE A 126 -5.56 16.77 2.33
C ILE A 126 -6.83 16.31 1.62
N ALA A 127 -6.98 15.01 1.45
CA ALA A 127 -8.21 14.40 0.96
C ALA A 127 -8.91 13.61 2.08
N THR A 128 -10.17 13.29 1.86
CA THR A 128 -10.94 12.36 2.69
C THR A 128 -11.43 11.23 1.80
N ALA A 129 -11.29 9.99 2.29
CA ALA A 129 -11.90 8.83 1.65
C ALA A 129 -13.04 8.31 2.49
N VAL A 130 -14.12 7.87 1.85
CA VAL A 130 -15.30 7.30 2.51
C VAL A 130 -15.91 6.20 1.63
N VAL A 131 -16.47 5.17 2.25
CA VAL A 131 -17.20 4.11 1.53
C VAL A 131 -18.69 4.26 1.78
N ASP A 132 -19.48 4.19 0.68
CA ASP A 132 -20.95 4.21 0.68
C ASP A 132 -21.55 5.42 1.41
N GLU A 133 -20.88 6.58 1.33
CA GLU A 133 -21.26 7.79 2.06
C GLU A 133 -21.38 7.58 3.59
N ASN A 134 -20.86 6.47 4.11
CA ASN A 134 -20.92 6.16 5.54
C ASN A 134 -19.83 6.93 6.30
N PRO A 135 -20.17 7.92 7.14
CA PRO A 135 -19.19 8.74 7.84
C PRO A 135 -18.33 7.95 8.83
N GLU A 136 -18.76 6.75 9.26
CA GLU A 136 -17.96 5.89 10.12
C GLU A 136 -16.74 5.28 9.40
N THR A 137 -16.76 5.23 8.07
CA THR A 137 -15.62 4.79 7.25
C THR A 137 -14.71 5.95 6.84
N ALA A 138 -15.08 7.20 7.16
CA ALA A 138 -14.32 8.36 6.73
C ALA A 138 -12.90 8.37 7.31
N CYS A 139 -11.90 8.48 6.45
CA CYS A 139 -10.51 8.59 6.85
C CYS A 139 -9.81 9.74 6.14
N VAL A 140 -8.90 10.39 6.85
CA VAL A 140 -8.11 11.51 6.36
C VAL A 140 -6.89 10.98 5.63
N LEU A 141 -6.65 11.51 4.43
CA LEU A 141 -5.52 11.21 3.58
C LEU A 141 -4.63 12.46 3.49
N ASP A 142 -3.74 12.63 4.47
CA ASP A 142 -2.81 13.76 4.50
C ASP A 142 -1.69 13.56 3.49
N GLY A 143 -1.62 14.45 2.48
CA GLY A 143 -0.57 14.43 1.47
C GLY A 143 0.80 14.89 1.98
N THR A 144 0.90 15.44 3.19
CA THR A 144 2.17 15.89 3.80
C THR A 144 2.89 14.74 4.49
N PHE A 145 4.23 14.71 4.38
CA PHE A 145 5.08 13.75 5.06
C PHE A 145 6.21 14.47 5.79
N ASP A 146 6.22 14.37 7.11
CA ASP A 146 7.13 15.13 7.98
C ASP A 146 8.57 14.59 8.03
N GLU A 147 8.82 13.43 7.42
CA GLU A 147 10.14 12.83 7.36
C GLU A 147 10.99 13.43 6.22
N THR A 148 12.30 13.31 6.34
CA THR A 148 13.26 13.99 5.45
C THR A 148 13.89 13.09 4.38
N TRP A 149 13.63 11.79 4.42
CA TRP A 149 14.34 10.80 3.59
C TRP A 149 13.78 10.60 2.18
N GLY A 150 12.57 11.02 1.90
CA GLY A 150 11.93 10.92 0.58
C GLY A 150 10.41 11.03 0.65
N ASP A 151 9.78 11.10 -0.50
CA ASP A 151 8.34 10.96 -0.58
C ASP A 151 7.93 9.53 -0.20
N LYS A 152 6.76 9.38 0.38
CA LYS A 152 6.25 8.09 0.85
C LYS A 152 5.00 7.68 0.09
N MET A 153 4.97 6.42 -0.32
CA MET A 153 3.72 5.76 -0.69
C MET A 153 2.98 5.33 0.59
N GLN A 154 1.81 5.88 0.80
CA GLN A 154 0.94 5.52 1.92
C GLN A 154 -0.19 4.62 1.42
N LEU A 155 -0.44 3.53 2.14
CA LEU A 155 -1.65 2.71 2.04
C LEU A 155 -2.51 2.98 3.26
N THR A 156 -3.77 3.33 3.05
CA THR A 156 -4.74 3.55 4.11
C THR A 156 -5.98 2.71 3.84
N THR A 157 -6.33 1.84 4.78
CA THR A 157 -7.59 1.10 4.74
C THR A 157 -8.74 2.05 5.01
N VAL A 158 -9.76 2.03 4.15
CA VAL A 158 -10.98 2.85 4.30
C VAL A 158 -12.09 2.02 4.93
N ALA A 159 -12.27 0.78 4.46
CA ALA A 159 -13.26 -0.14 5.04
C ALA A 159 -12.82 -1.59 4.89
N GLU A 160 -13.15 -2.39 5.89
CA GLU A 160 -12.94 -3.85 5.95
C GLU A 160 -14.25 -4.54 6.34
N HIS A 161 -14.35 -5.83 6.03
CA HIS A 161 -15.48 -6.67 6.45
C HIS A 161 -16.86 -6.16 6.04
N LEU A 162 -16.92 -5.42 4.93
CA LEU A 162 -18.20 -5.04 4.33
C LEU A 162 -18.98 -6.31 3.91
N PRO A 163 -20.29 -6.31 3.95
CA PRO A 163 -21.08 -7.35 3.30
C PRO A 163 -20.70 -7.46 1.83
N TYR A 164 -20.51 -8.67 1.31
CA TYR A 164 -20.19 -8.81 -0.11
C TYR A 164 -21.31 -8.22 -0.99
N GLY A 165 -20.96 -7.21 -1.78
CA GLY A 165 -21.93 -6.46 -2.59
C GLY A 165 -21.29 -5.37 -3.43
N GLU A 166 -22.13 -4.58 -4.07
CA GLU A 166 -21.74 -3.35 -4.76
C GLU A 166 -21.49 -2.26 -3.72
N HIS A 167 -20.34 -1.61 -3.84
CA HIS A 167 -19.91 -0.52 -2.97
C HIS A 167 -19.30 0.61 -3.79
N ARG A 168 -19.17 1.78 -3.18
CA ARG A 168 -18.50 2.95 -3.76
C ARG A 168 -17.48 3.50 -2.77
N VAL A 169 -16.27 3.73 -3.21
CA VAL A 169 -15.28 4.51 -2.46
C VAL A 169 -15.12 5.87 -3.11
N HIS A 170 -15.41 6.91 -2.34
CA HIS A 170 -15.30 8.30 -2.73
C HIS A 170 -14.06 8.91 -2.08
N VAL A 171 -13.24 9.60 -2.88
CA VAL A 171 -12.04 10.31 -2.42
C VAL A 171 -12.14 11.75 -2.89
N GLU A 172 -12.19 12.70 -1.95
CA GLU A 172 -12.35 14.13 -2.24
C GLU A 172 -11.25 14.95 -1.56
N ILE A 173 -10.69 15.94 -2.24
CA ILE A 173 -9.79 16.93 -1.64
C ILE A 173 -10.62 17.86 -0.75
N THR A 174 -10.40 17.78 0.55
CA THR A 174 -11.15 18.52 1.56
C THR A 174 -10.43 19.77 2.06
N GLU A 175 -9.09 19.81 1.91
CA GLU A 175 -8.28 20.95 2.33
C GLU A 175 -7.10 21.19 1.38
N THR A 176 -6.79 22.45 1.13
CA THR A 176 -5.64 22.92 0.35
C THR A 176 -4.97 24.09 1.06
N HIS A 177 -3.67 24.27 0.84
CA HIS A 177 -2.88 25.35 1.42
C HIS A 177 -2.27 26.22 0.32
N ALA A 178 -2.10 27.50 0.57
CA ALA A 178 -1.49 28.42 -0.41
C ALA A 178 -0.02 28.02 -0.74
N GLU A 179 0.63 27.32 0.17
CA GLU A 179 2.01 26.88 0.08
C GLU A 179 2.16 25.43 -0.41
N ASP A 180 1.08 24.78 -0.84
CA ASP A 180 1.13 23.40 -1.35
C ASP A 180 2.24 23.25 -2.41
N LYS A 181 3.14 22.30 -2.22
CA LYS A 181 4.32 22.05 -3.07
C LYS A 181 4.04 21.08 -4.19
N ALA A 182 2.97 20.34 -4.09
CA ALA A 182 2.56 19.35 -5.07
C ALA A 182 1.04 19.16 -5.01
N GLU A 183 0.48 18.66 -6.08
CA GLU A 183 -0.88 18.16 -6.11
C GLU A 183 -1.03 16.88 -5.29
N PHE A 184 -2.22 16.62 -4.79
CA PHE A 184 -2.58 15.32 -4.23
C PHE A 184 -2.52 14.27 -5.33
N TYR A 185 -1.80 13.18 -5.07
CA TYR A 185 -1.63 12.10 -6.04
C TYR A 185 -2.22 10.81 -5.49
N LEU A 186 -3.36 10.40 -6.05
CA LEU A 186 -3.97 9.10 -5.81
C LEU A 186 -3.33 8.07 -6.74
N VAL A 187 -2.63 7.10 -6.18
CA VAL A 187 -1.93 6.06 -6.97
C VAL A 187 -2.87 4.97 -7.43
N SER A 188 -3.73 4.51 -6.53
CA SER A 188 -4.69 3.43 -6.80
C SER A 188 -5.69 3.27 -5.68
N VAL A 189 -6.79 2.61 -5.98
CA VAL A 189 -7.69 2.01 -5.00
C VAL A 189 -7.47 0.50 -5.01
N ILE A 190 -7.35 -0.12 -3.85
CA ILE A 190 -7.25 -1.57 -3.69
C ILE A 190 -8.58 -2.04 -3.11
N VAL A 191 -9.24 -2.95 -3.81
CA VAL A 191 -10.49 -3.57 -3.37
C VAL A 191 -10.25 -5.03 -3.04
N SER A 192 -10.93 -5.57 -2.04
CA SER A 192 -10.77 -6.95 -1.57
C SER A 192 -12.07 -7.74 -1.64
N GLY A 193 -11.95 -9.07 -1.57
CA GLY A 193 -13.09 -9.97 -1.65
C GLY A 193 -13.72 -10.04 -3.04
N VAL A 194 -13.01 -9.59 -4.08
CA VAL A 194 -13.46 -9.68 -5.47
C VAL A 194 -13.59 -11.15 -5.85
N ARG A 195 -14.79 -11.59 -6.21
CA ARG A 195 -15.02 -12.96 -6.69
C ARG A 195 -15.00 -12.96 -8.21
N GLU A 196 -14.25 -13.87 -8.82
CA GLU A 196 -14.39 -14.13 -10.26
C GLU A 196 -15.79 -14.66 -10.54
N GLU A 197 -16.53 -14.03 -11.46
CA GLU A 197 -17.81 -14.55 -11.92
C GLU A 197 -17.55 -15.91 -12.61
N GLY A 198 -17.87 -17.00 -11.93
CA GLY A 198 -17.78 -18.35 -12.50
C GLY A 198 -17.15 -19.42 -11.61
N ASN A 199 -16.63 -19.14 -10.45
CA ASN A 199 -16.04 -20.16 -9.56
C ASN A 199 -16.89 -20.43 -8.33
N THR A 200 -18.12 -20.90 -8.55
CA THR A 200 -18.91 -21.59 -7.52
C THR A 200 -18.38 -23.02 -7.40
N LYS A 201 -17.47 -23.28 -6.49
CA LYS A 201 -17.20 -24.61 -5.97
C LYS A 201 -17.55 -24.67 -4.50
#